data_a702842ae33fb0805ce8cd7dedf817cd
#
_entry.id   a702842ae33fb0805ce8cd7dedf817cd
#
_cell.length_a   1.000
_cell.length_b   1.000
_cell.length_c   1.000
_cell.angle_alpha   90.00
_cell.angle_beta   90.00
_cell.angle_gamma   90.00
#
_symmetry.space_group_name_H-M   'P 1'
#
loop_
_entity.id
_entity.type
_entity.pdbx_description
1 polymer ?
#
loop_
_entity_poly.entity_id
_entity_poly.type
_entity_poly.pdbx_seq_one_letter_code
_entity_poly.pdbx_strand_id
1 'polypeptide(L)'
;MVAARVILVGFAVAIFHFMLQLITILNRCHRFPGFVYQTARFSSDHKSIEIAVRPRKGSKAVCSRCHLPAPGYDQLAERRFEFIPFWGFLVFLLYSMRRVDCRRCQAVVVEEVPWADGKRTLTKAYMLFLARWARRLSWKETAEAFRTSWDKVFDAVEHVVTWGLEHRVLGQIDAIGVDEIQYAKGHKYLTLVYQIDLGITRLLWVGKERTIESFQGFFTAMGKDVISKIVFVCSDMWEPYLKLIRENCSEALHILDRFHIVANMNKALDNVRAEETSRMRREGRAPILRKSRWLLLRRSENLGADQHFRLRDLLRYNLKTVRAYLLKEAFQQLWEYNSPAWAGKFLDEWCRQTMRSRIEPMKKIARSLRNHRELILNYFRAQKLLSSGVVEGLNNKAKVTMRKSYGFRTYPVLELALYHSLGKLPEPDSTHDFF
;
A
#
# COMPACT_ATOMS: atom_id res chain seq x y z
N MET A 1 37.11 -53.36 -67.72
CA MET A 1 35.77 -52.83 -67.36
C MET A 1 35.43 -53.32 -65.95
N VAL A 2 35.63 -52.49 -64.95
CA VAL A 2 35.35 -52.83 -63.58
C VAL A 2 34.22 -51.85 -63.10
N ALA A 3 33.06 -52.42 -62.85
CA ALA A 3 31.89 -51.70 -62.38
C ALA A 3 32.01 -51.50 -60.85
N ALA A 4 32.14 -50.24 -60.40
CA ALA A 4 32.11 -49.88 -58.97
C ALA A 4 30.67 -49.83 -58.50
N ARG A 5 30.28 -50.70 -57.61
CA ARG A 5 29.03 -50.63 -56.86
C ARG A 5 29.20 -49.58 -55.73
N VAL A 6 28.49 -48.47 -55.84
CA VAL A 6 28.35 -47.51 -54.77
C VAL A 6 27.26 -48.02 -53.85
N ILE A 7 27.62 -48.38 -52.60
CA ILE A 7 26.67 -48.68 -51.51
C ILE A 7 26.27 -47.36 -50.85
N LEU A 8 25.06 -46.89 -51.13
CA LEU A 8 24.43 -45.80 -50.39
C LEU A 8 23.94 -46.34 -49.04
N VAL A 9 24.70 -46.08 -47.97
CA VAL A 9 24.24 -46.29 -46.61
C VAL A 9 23.38 -45.06 -46.23
N GLY A 10 22.07 -45.25 -46.31
CA GLY A 10 21.13 -44.23 -45.82
C GLY A 10 21.16 -44.13 -44.30
N PHE A 11 21.83 -43.14 -43.78
CA PHE A 11 21.64 -42.73 -42.38
C PHE A 11 20.28 -42.08 -42.25
N ALA A 12 19.28 -42.82 -41.80
CA ALA A 12 18.03 -42.24 -41.29
C ALA A 12 18.33 -41.52 -39.97
N VAL A 13 18.62 -40.23 -40.05
CA VAL A 13 18.65 -39.37 -38.86
C VAL A 13 17.21 -39.26 -38.36
N ALA A 14 16.84 -40.05 -37.37
CA ALA A 14 15.60 -39.88 -36.62
C ALA A 14 15.66 -38.54 -35.90
N ILE A 15 15.18 -37.49 -36.53
CA ILE A 15 14.95 -36.21 -35.89
C ILE A 15 13.79 -36.44 -34.92
N PHE A 16 14.11 -36.77 -33.66
CA PHE A 16 13.15 -36.67 -32.55
C PHE A 16 12.73 -35.20 -32.38
N HIS A 17 11.68 -34.83 -33.08
CA HIS A 17 10.98 -33.60 -32.75
C HIS A 17 10.37 -33.78 -31.35
N PHE A 18 11.06 -33.30 -30.33
CA PHE A 18 10.46 -33.12 -29.03
C PHE A 18 9.36 -32.06 -29.17
N MET A 19 8.17 -32.47 -29.57
CA MET A 19 6.99 -31.59 -29.50
C MET A 19 6.76 -31.27 -28.03
N LEU A 20 6.94 -29.99 -27.66
CA LEU A 20 6.65 -29.50 -26.30
C LEU A 20 5.15 -29.63 -26.07
N GLN A 21 4.73 -30.64 -25.34
CA GLN A 21 3.32 -30.83 -24.96
C GLN A 21 2.95 -29.98 -23.74
N LEU A 22 1.72 -29.47 -23.70
CA LEU A 22 1.19 -28.69 -22.57
C LEU A 22 1.34 -29.44 -21.24
N ILE A 23 1.12 -30.75 -21.21
CA ILE A 23 1.30 -31.59 -20.01
C ILE A 23 2.75 -31.58 -19.54
N THR A 24 3.73 -31.53 -20.43
CA THR A 24 5.14 -31.40 -20.04
C THR A 24 5.44 -30.08 -19.39
N ILE A 25 4.89 -29.00 -19.93
CA ILE A 25 5.00 -27.63 -19.31
C ILE A 25 4.38 -27.66 -17.92
N LEU A 26 3.13 -28.14 -17.77
CA LEU A 26 2.44 -28.22 -16.50
C LEU A 26 3.18 -29.04 -15.45
N ASN A 27 3.71 -30.21 -15.82
CA ASN A 27 4.50 -31.04 -14.91
C ASN A 27 5.80 -30.35 -14.45
N ARG A 28 6.33 -29.43 -15.24
CA ARG A 28 7.53 -28.67 -14.89
C ARG A 28 7.22 -27.46 -14.01
N CYS A 29 6.15 -26.72 -14.32
CA CYS A 29 5.79 -25.46 -13.65
C CYS A 29 4.87 -25.66 -12.44
N HIS A 30 3.94 -26.64 -12.49
CA HIS A 30 2.89 -26.83 -11.49
C HIS A 30 2.74 -28.33 -11.14
N ARG A 31 3.75 -28.90 -10.52
CA ARG A 31 3.70 -30.28 -10.09
C ARG A 31 2.87 -30.43 -8.81
N PHE A 32 1.82 -31.25 -8.87
CA PHE A 32 0.98 -31.56 -7.71
C PHE A 32 1.37 -32.91 -7.10
N PRO A 33 1.88 -32.95 -5.86
CA PRO A 33 2.18 -34.20 -5.14
C PRO A 33 0.95 -35.10 -5.07
N GLY A 34 1.12 -36.36 -5.40
CA GLY A 34 0.02 -37.35 -5.37
C GLY A 34 -0.94 -37.32 -6.57
N PHE A 35 -0.78 -36.42 -7.53
CA PHE A 35 -1.62 -36.28 -8.72
C PHE A 35 -0.81 -36.29 -10.02
N VAL A 36 -1.48 -36.53 -11.12
CA VAL A 36 -0.91 -36.49 -12.48
C VAL A 36 -1.91 -35.84 -13.43
N TYR A 37 -1.40 -35.07 -14.38
CA TYR A 37 -2.15 -34.61 -15.54
C TYR A 37 -2.32 -35.76 -16.52
N GLN A 38 -3.55 -36.05 -16.93
CA GLN A 38 -3.87 -37.20 -17.77
C GLN A 38 -3.95 -36.79 -19.25
N THR A 39 -4.82 -35.82 -19.54
CA THR A 39 -5.05 -35.33 -20.91
C THR A 39 -5.26 -33.83 -20.89
N ALA A 40 -4.93 -33.19 -22.02
CA ALA A 40 -5.27 -31.80 -22.28
C ALA A 40 -5.97 -31.72 -23.64
N ARG A 41 -7.14 -31.06 -23.68
CA ARG A 41 -7.92 -30.91 -24.90
C ARG A 41 -8.58 -29.53 -24.96
N PHE A 42 -8.96 -29.10 -26.13
CA PHE A 42 -9.85 -27.94 -26.24
C PHE A 42 -11.29 -28.34 -25.82
N SER A 43 -12.00 -27.37 -25.24
CA SER A 43 -13.45 -27.49 -25.05
C SER A 43 -14.19 -27.59 -26.38
N SER A 44 -15.44 -28.05 -26.38
CA SER A 44 -16.25 -28.18 -27.60
C SER A 44 -16.44 -26.86 -28.38
N ASP A 45 -16.40 -25.73 -27.69
CA ASP A 45 -16.51 -24.37 -28.27
C ASP A 45 -15.14 -23.78 -28.68
N HIS A 46 -14.05 -24.50 -28.49
CA HIS A 46 -12.67 -24.09 -28.75
C HIS A 46 -12.21 -22.82 -28.01
N LYS A 47 -12.92 -22.38 -26.94
CA LYS A 47 -12.61 -21.15 -26.19
C LYS A 47 -11.79 -21.42 -24.94
N SER A 48 -11.69 -22.66 -24.51
CA SER A 48 -10.93 -23.05 -23.32
C SER A 48 -10.15 -24.35 -23.54
N ILE A 49 -9.16 -24.55 -22.66
CA ILE A 49 -8.38 -25.78 -22.55
C ILE A 49 -8.82 -26.50 -21.29
N GLU A 50 -9.21 -27.74 -21.41
CA GLU A 50 -9.61 -28.63 -20.33
C GLU A 50 -8.49 -29.65 -20.09
N ILE A 51 -8.02 -29.73 -18.83
CA ILE A 51 -6.93 -30.57 -18.38
C ILE A 51 -7.46 -31.55 -17.36
N ALA A 52 -7.58 -32.81 -17.72
CA ALA A 52 -7.98 -33.85 -16.80
C ALA A 52 -6.85 -34.16 -15.80
N VAL A 53 -7.19 -34.16 -14.52
CA VAL A 53 -6.28 -34.52 -13.43
C VAL A 53 -6.81 -35.79 -12.74
N ARG A 54 -5.91 -36.68 -12.37
CA ARG A 54 -6.24 -37.88 -11.58
C ARG A 54 -5.23 -38.14 -10.49
N PRO A 55 -5.59 -38.85 -9.43
CA PRO A 55 -4.64 -39.33 -8.44
C PRO A 55 -3.57 -40.21 -9.07
N ARG A 56 -2.35 -40.14 -8.59
CA ARG A 56 -1.28 -41.09 -8.93
C ARG A 56 -1.64 -42.47 -8.37
N LYS A 57 -1.35 -43.53 -9.12
CA LYS A 57 -1.57 -44.88 -8.65
C LYS A 57 -0.90 -45.10 -7.29
N GLY A 58 -1.64 -45.57 -6.30
CA GLY A 58 -1.18 -45.77 -4.92
C GLY A 58 -1.19 -44.53 -4.02
N SER A 59 -1.53 -43.35 -4.53
CA SER A 59 -1.67 -42.16 -3.66
C SER A 59 -2.93 -42.26 -2.80
N LYS A 60 -2.79 -41.97 -1.48
CA LYS A 60 -3.90 -41.90 -0.54
C LYS A 60 -4.54 -40.52 -0.59
N ALA A 61 -5.87 -40.47 -0.45
CA ALA A 61 -6.59 -39.21 -0.30
C ALA A 61 -6.34 -38.64 1.10
N VAL A 62 -6.23 -37.31 1.20
CA VAL A 62 -5.95 -36.59 2.45
C VAL A 62 -7.24 -35.95 2.97
N CYS A 63 -7.55 -36.14 4.23
CA CYS A 63 -8.70 -35.54 4.90
C CYS A 63 -8.55 -34.01 5.00
N SER A 64 -9.54 -33.24 4.51
CA SER A 64 -9.51 -31.77 4.54
C SER A 64 -9.63 -31.15 5.95
N ARG A 65 -9.92 -31.93 6.99
CA ARG A 65 -10.04 -31.42 8.38
C ARG A 65 -8.77 -31.62 9.20
N CYS A 66 -8.19 -32.83 9.12
CA CYS A 66 -7.03 -33.17 9.97
C CYS A 66 -5.73 -33.30 9.15
N HIS A 67 -5.79 -33.10 7.83
CA HIS A 67 -4.65 -33.14 6.90
C HIS A 67 -3.89 -34.48 6.90
N LEU A 68 -4.55 -35.57 7.31
CA LEU A 68 -3.97 -36.93 7.32
C LEU A 68 -4.58 -37.79 6.23
N PRO A 69 -3.82 -38.77 5.69
CA PRO A 69 -4.37 -39.76 4.79
C PRO A 69 -5.52 -40.54 5.42
N ALA A 70 -6.59 -40.74 4.65
CA ALA A 70 -7.76 -41.52 5.09
C ALA A 70 -8.27 -42.42 3.96
N PRO A 71 -8.99 -43.52 4.27
CA PRO A 71 -9.61 -44.39 3.29
C PRO A 71 -10.60 -43.64 2.40
N GLY A 72 -10.63 -43.97 1.11
CA GLY A 72 -11.64 -43.45 0.19
C GLY A 72 -13.03 -43.99 0.54
N TYR A 73 -14.04 -43.14 0.43
CA TYR A 73 -15.45 -43.49 0.61
C TYR A 73 -16.15 -43.56 -0.74
N ASP A 74 -16.23 -42.48 -1.46
CA ASP A 74 -16.77 -42.40 -2.85
C ASP A 74 -16.16 -41.21 -3.62
N GLN A 75 -16.72 -40.90 -4.81
CA GLN A 75 -16.32 -39.76 -5.64
C GLN A 75 -17.53 -38.88 -5.95
N LEU A 76 -17.30 -37.58 -5.94
CA LEU A 76 -18.26 -36.57 -6.34
C LEU A 76 -18.22 -36.36 -7.87
N ALA A 77 -19.22 -35.66 -8.39
CA ALA A 77 -19.23 -35.21 -9.78
C ALA A 77 -17.97 -34.39 -10.10
N GLU A 78 -17.57 -34.44 -11.36
CA GLU A 78 -16.41 -33.70 -11.85
C GLU A 78 -16.57 -32.19 -11.61
N ARG A 79 -15.54 -31.58 -11.05
CA ARG A 79 -15.44 -30.12 -10.84
C ARG A 79 -14.45 -29.53 -11.79
N ARG A 80 -14.76 -28.30 -12.21
CA ARG A 80 -13.87 -27.44 -13.00
C ARG A 80 -13.20 -26.44 -12.07
N PHE A 81 -11.87 -26.40 -12.11
CA PHE A 81 -11.07 -25.42 -11.37
C PHE A 81 -10.37 -24.48 -12.36
N GLU A 82 -10.62 -23.20 -12.27
CA GLU A 82 -9.99 -22.22 -13.14
C GLU A 82 -8.50 -22.11 -12.83
N PHE A 83 -7.71 -22.21 -13.87
CA PHE A 83 -6.26 -22.12 -13.82
C PHE A 83 -5.79 -20.88 -14.59
N ILE A 84 -4.49 -20.58 -14.54
CA ILE A 84 -3.89 -19.44 -15.24
C ILE A 84 -4.17 -19.57 -16.74
N PRO A 85 -4.74 -18.52 -17.39
CA PRO A 85 -4.97 -18.49 -18.83
C PRO A 85 -3.67 -18.73 -19.63
N PHE A 86 -3.77 -19.46 -20.72
CA PHE A 86 -2.64 -19.79 -21.55
C PHE A 86 -2.90 -19.37 -23.00
N TRP A 87 -2.05 -18.49 -23.55
CA TRP A 87 -2.19 -17.91 -24.89
C TRP A 87 -3.59 -17.37 -25.24
N GLY A 88 -4.26 -16.73 -24.25
CA GLY A 88 -5.60 -16.17 -24.44
C GLY A 88 -6.73 -17.18 -24.28
N PHE A 89 -6.45 -18.47 -24.08
CA PHE A 89 -7.44 -19.49 -23.73
C PHE A 89 -7.64 -19.53 -22.21
N LEU A 90 -8.89 -19.64 -21.78
CA LEU A 90 -9.20 -20.01 -20.41
C LEU A 90 -8.75 -21.45 -20.17
N VAL A 91 -8.22 -21.75 -18.99
CA VAL A 91 -7.72 -23.08 -18.66
C VAL A 91 -8.45 -23.61 -17.43
N PHE A 92 -8.89 -24.86 -17.50
CA PHE A 92 -9.60 -25.53 -16.42
C PHE A 92 -8.95 -26.87 -16.10
N LEU A 93 -8.70 -27.10 -14.80
CA LEU A 93 -8.40 -28.43 -14.30
C LEU A 93 -9.72 -29.14 -14.02
N LEU A 94 -9.90 -30.34 -14.58
CA LEU A 94 -11.07 -31.19 -14.37
C LEU A 94 -10.70 -32.30 -13.40
N TYR A 95 -11.43 -32.40 -12.30
CA TYR A 95 -11.18 -33.40 -11.27
C TYR A 95 -12.45 -33.83 -10.53
N SER A 96 -12.65 -35.15 -10.39
CA SER A 96 -13.69 -35.72 -9.56
C SER A 96 -13.17 -35.91 -8.13
N MET A 97 -13.61 -35.02 -7.24
CA MET A 97 -13.16 -35.00 -5.85
C MET A 97 -13.56 -36.29 -5.13
N ARG A 98 -12.63 -36.91 -4.40
CA ARG A 98 -12.92 -38.05 -3.54
C ARG A 98 -13.50 -37.60 -2.20
N ARG A 99 -14.40 -38.39 -1.63
CA ARG A 99 -14.70 -38.29 -0.21
C ARG A 99 -13.90 -39.37 0.54
N VAL A 100 -13.52 -39.06 1.76
CA VAL A 100 -12.77 -39.97 2.62
C VAL A 100 -13.51 -40.20 3.91
N ASP A 101 -13.51 -41.45 4.39
CA ASP A 101 -13.99 -41.81 5.73
C ASP A 101 -12.84 -41.65 6.73
N CYS A 102 -12.83 -40.50 7.41
CA CYS A 102 -11.76 -40.17 8.33
C CYS A 102 -12.08 -40.65 9.77
N ARG A 103 -11.44 -41.73 10.18
CA ARG A 103 -11.60 -42.29 11.54
C ARG A 103 -11.21 -41.31 12.64
N ARG A 104 -10.20 -40.42 12.39
CA ARG A 104 -9.78 -39.43 13.37
C ARG A 104 -10.82 -38.30 13.55
N CYS A 105 -11.45 -37.86 12.47
CA CYS A 105 -12.47 -36.83 12.50
C CYS A 105 -13.87 -37.39 12.71
N GLN A 106 -14.03 -38.73 12.69
CA GLN A 106 -15.29 -39.47 12.76
C GLN A 106 -16.33 -38.91 11.75
N ALA A 107 -15.91 -38.64 10.54
CA ALA A 107 -16.76 -38.04 9.52
C ALA A 107 -16.29 -38.35 8.10
N VAL A 108 -17.28 -38.49 7.20
CA VAL A 108 -17.03 -38.52 5.76
C VAL A 108 -16.88 -37.07 5.25
N VAL A 109 -15.71 -36.75 4.75
CA VAL A 109 -15.36 -35.39 4.28
C VAL A 109 -14.74 -35.45 2.88
N VAL A 110 -14.80 -34.33 2.18
CA VAL A 110 -14.11 -34.19 0.89
C VAL A 110 -12.60 -34.15 1.12
N GLU A 111 -11.83 -34.73 0.22
CA GLU A 111 -10.37 -34.69 0.27
C GLU A 111 -9.82 -33.27 0.09
N GLU A 112 -8.64 -33.07 0.65
CA GLU A 112 -7.81 -31.91 0.34
C GLU A 112 -7.08 -32.11 -1.00
N VAL A 113 -7.10 -31.07 -1.83
CA VAL A 113 -6.34 -31.02 -3.09
C VAL A 113 -5.29 -29.92 -3.05
N PRO A 114 -4.10 -30.11 -3.63
CA PRO A 114 -3.00 -29.15 -3.52
C PRO A 114 -3.25 -27.83 -4.28
N TRP A 115 -4.16 -27.82 -5.24
CA TRP A 115 -4.40 -26.64 -6.10
C TRP A 115 -5.55 -25.73 -5.69
N ALA A 116 -6.43 -26.14 -4.76
CA ALA A 116 -7.59 -25.35 -4.36
C ALA A 116 -7.99 -25.62 -2.90
N ASP A 117 -8.60 -24.62 -2.25
CA ASP A 117 -9.10 -24.71 -0.89
C ASP A 117 -10.63 -24.74 -0.86
N GLY A 118 -11.17 -25.69 -0.13
CA GLY A 118 -12.60 -25.80 0.15
C GLY A 118 -13.50 -25.81 -1.09
N LYS A 119 -14.47 -24.91 -1.12
CA LYS A 119 -15.44 -24.80 -2.22
C LYS A 119 -14.97 -23.89 -3.36
N ARG A 120 -13.80 -23.29 -3.28
CA ARG A 120 -13.29 -22.36 -4.30
C ARG A 120 -13.10 -23.05 -5.65
N THR A 121 -13.46 -22.35 -6.71
CA THR A 121 -13.29 -22.80 -8.10
C THR A 121 -12.00 -22.27 -8.73
N LEU A 122 -11.37 -21.28 -8.12
CA LEU A 122 -10.06 -20.77 -8.55
C LEU A 122 -8.95 -21.63 -7.96
N THR A 123 -7.93 -21.93 -8.76
CA THR A 123 -6.71 -22.52 -8.22
C THR A 123 -5.88 -21.50 -7.45
N LYS A 124 -5.12 -21.95 -6.44
CA LYS A 124 -4.18 -21.10 -5.67
C LYS A 124 -3.23 -20.33 -6.57
N ALA A 125 -2.70 -21.00 -7.61
CA ALA A 125 -1.82 -20.37 -8.59
C ALA A 125 -2.52 -19.23 -9.37
N TYR A 126 -3.78 -19.43 -9.76
CA TYR A 126 -4.54 -18.39 -10.45
C TYR A 126 -4.94 -17.23 -9.53
N MET A 127 -5.27 -17.52 -8.28
CA MET A 127 -5.50 -16.45 -7.29
C MET A 127 -4.26 -15.57 -7.10
N LEU A 128 -3.08 -16.17 -6.92
CA LEU A 128 -1.84 -15.40 -6.81
C LEU A 128 -1.55 -14.59 -8.08
N PHE A 129 -1.76 -15.18 -9.25
CA PHE A 129 -1.61 -14.50 -10.54
C PHE A 129 -2.54 -13.28 -10.65
N LEU A 130 -3.84 -13.43 -10.37
CA LEU A 130 -4.80 -12.33 -10.40
C LEU A 130 -4.46 -11.24 -9.38
N ALA A 131 -4.07 -11.61 -8.16
CA ALA A 131 -3.67 -10.67 -7.14
C ALA A 131 -2.43 -9.84 -7.57
N ARG A 132 -1.41 -10.47 -8.16
CA ARG A 132 -0.23 -9.76 -8.68
C ARG A 132 -0.60 -8.72 -9.76
N TRP A 133 -1.49 -9.08 -10.68
CA TRP A 133 -2.00 -8.14 -11.69
C TRP A 133 -2.87 -7.03 -11.10
N ALA A 134 -3.69 -7.35 -10.10
CA ALA A 134 -4.52 -6.38 -9.38
C ALA A 134 -3.73 -5.31 -8.60
N ARG A 135 -2.43 -5.51 -8.36
CA ARG A 135 -1.53 -4.45 -7.88
C ARG A 135 -1.22 -3.42 -8.97
N ARG A 136 -1.21 -3.82 -10.24
CA ARG A 136 -0.83 -2.97 -11.38
C ARG A 136 -2.03 -2.34 -12.07
N LEU A 137 -3.08 -3.14 -12.29
CA LEU A 137 -4.36 -2.74 -12.87
C LEU A 137 -5.42 -2.53 -11.79
N SER A 138 -6.52 -1.85 -12.09
CA SER A 138 -7.70 -1.91 -11.24
C SER A 138 -8.30 -3.33 -11.26
N TRP A 139 -9.06 -3.68 -10.24
CA TRP A 139 -9.67 -5.02 -10.17
C TRP A 139 -10.64 -5.28 -11.33
N LYS A 140 -11.32 -4.23 -11.82
CA LYS A 140 -12.18 -4.31 -13.00
C LYS A 140 -11.35 -4.59 -14.26
N GLU A 141 -10.30 -3.80 -14.51
CA GLU A 141 -9.41 -4.02 -15.65
C GLU A 141 -8.74 -5.39 -15.60
N THR A 142 -8.37 -5.88 -14.40
CA THR A 142 -7.84 -7.23 -14.21
C THR A 142 -8.87 -8.28 -14.61
N ALA A 143 -10.12 -8.12 -14.16
CA ALA A 143 -11.21 -9.04 -14.54
C ALA A 143 -11.45 -9.05 -16.06
N GLU A 144 -11.47 -7.90 -16.69
CA GLU A 144 -11.64 -7.75 -18.13
C GLU A 144 -10.47 -8.38 -18.92
N ALA A 145 -9.23 -8.09 -18.51
CA ALA A 145 -8.02 -8.60 -19.18
C ALA A 145 -7.93 -10.13 -19.16
N PHE A 146 -8.35 -10.77 -18.08
CA PHE A 146 -8.30 -12.22 -17.92
C PHE A 146 -9.65 -12.92 -18.09
N ARG A 147 -10.66 -12.21 -18.60
CA ARG A 147 -12.02 -12.75 -18.88
C ARG A 147 -12.61 -13.49 -17.68
N THR A 148 -12.44 -12.89 -16.50
CA THR A 148 -13.00 -13.39 -15.23
C THR A 148 -13.94 -12.34 -14.62
N SER A 149 -14.51 -12.62 -13.44
CA SER A 149 -15.37 -11.66 -12.75
C SER A 149 -14.61 -10.81 -11.75
N TRP A 150 -15.16 -9.64 -11.44
CA TRP A 150 -14.62 -8.77 -10.39
C TRP A 150 -14.60 -9.47 -9.02
N ASP A 151 -15.63 -10.26 -8.70
CA ASP A 151 -15.70 -11.01 -7.44
C ASP A 151 -14.55 -12.00 -7.30
N LYS A 152 -14.17 -12.69 -8.38
CA LYS A 152 -13.02 -13.61 -8.38
C LYS A 152 -11.70 -12.89 -8.19
N VAL A 153 -11.54 -11.69 -8.74
CA VAL A 153 -10.36 -10.86 -8.49
C VAL A 153 -10.34 -10.39 -7.03
N PHE A 154 -11.49 -10.00 -6.48
CA PHE A 154 -11.64 -9.66 -5.08
C PHE A 154 -11.25 -10.83 -4.17
N ASP A 155 -11.84 -12.02 -4.39
CA ASP A 155 -11.52 -13.24 -3.63
C ASP A 155 -10.03 -13.60 -3.69
N ALA A 156 -9.40 -13.39 -4.85
CA ALA A 156 -7.97 -13.61 -5.04
C ALA A 156 -7.12 -12.64 -4.21
N VAL A 157 -7.46 -11.35 -4.23
CA VAL A 157 -6.79 -10.31 -3.44
C VAL A 157 -7.01 -10.55 -1.94
N GLU A 158 -8.25 -10.84 -1.53
CA GLU A 158 -8.58 -11.15 -0.14
C GLU A 158 -7.77 -12.34 0.38
N HIS A 159 -7.72 -13.43 -0.40
CA HIS A 159 -6.95 -14.62 -0.03
C HIS A 159 -5.46 -14.30 0.18
N VAL A 160 -4.84 -13.60 -0.76
CA VAL A 160 -3.40 -13.27 -0.68
C VAL A 160 -3.10 -12.29 0.44
N VAL A 161 -3.96 -11.28 0.66
CA VAL A 161 -3.77 -10.30 1.74
C VAL A 161 -3.98 -10.94 3.11
N THR A 162 -5.02 -11.74 3.29
CA THR A 162 -5.30 -12.44 4.56
C THR A 162 -4.14 -13.36 4.90
N TRP A 163 -3.73 -14.20 3.95
CA TRP A 163 -2.57 -15.07 4.14
C TRP A 163 -1.31 -14.27 4.49
N GLY A 164 -1.08 -13.19 3.77
CA GLY A 164 0.09 -12.33 3.99
C GLY A 164 0.08 -11.64 5.37
N LEU A 165 -1.09 -11.23 5.89
CA LEU A 165 -1.21 -10.66 7.22
C LEU A 165 -0.96 -11.70 8.33
N GLU A 166 -1.43 -12.94 8.13
CA GLU A 166 -1.22 -14.06 9.06
C GLU A 166 0.25 -14.52 9.11
N HIS A 167 0.96 -14.44 7.98
CA HIS A 167 2.34 -14.93 7.84
C HIS A 167 3.39 -13.81 7.84
N ARG A 168 2.99 -12.55 8.06
CA ARG A 168 3.96 -11.44 8.09
C ARG A 168 4.87 -11.54 9.30
N VAL A 169 6.16 -11.47 9.05
CA VAL A 169 7.17 -11.25 10.09
C VAL A 169 7.47 -9.76 10.13
N LEU A 170 7.17 -9.12 11.26
CA LEU A 170 7.37 -7.68 11.40
C LEU A 170 8.86 -7.33 11.55
N GLY A 171 9.64 -8.20 12.20
CA GLY A 171 11.04 -7.90 12.51
C GLY A 171 11.15 -6.73 13.49
N GLN A 172 12.31 -6.08 13.48
CA GLN A 172 12.50 -4.84 14.23
C GLN A 172 11.88 -3.67 13.48
N ILE A 173 11.18 -2.81 14.19
CA ILE A 173 10.59 -1.57 13.70
C ILE A 173 11.18 -0.44 14.52
N ASP A 174 12.08 0.35 13.91
CA ASP A 174 12.75 1.46 14.60
C ASP A 174 11.96 2.76 14.45
N ALA A 175 11.26 2.95 13.34
CA ALA A 175 10.56 4.19 13.06
C ALA A 175 9.16 3.97 12.48
N ILE A 176 8.17 4.67 13.03
CA ILE A 176 6.81 4.72 12.50
C ILE A 176 6.38 6.13 12.15
N GLY A 177 5.53 6.25 11.13
CA GLY A 177 4.86 7.47 10.76
C GLY A 177 3.35 7.28 10.80
N VAL A 178 2.65 8.25 11.39
CA VAL A 178 1.18 8.26 11.53
C VAL A 178 0.62 9.46 10.82
N ASP A 179 -0.37 9.26 9.98
CA ASP A 179 -1.07 10.34 9.29
C ASP A 179 -2.48 9.90 8.90
N GLU A 180 -3.30 10.86 8.45
CA GLU A 180 -4.66 10.59 7.99
C GLU A 180 -4.84 10.90 6.52
N ILE A 181 -5.67 10.10 5.90
CA ILE A 181 -6.14 10.39 4.54
C ILE A 181 -7.66 10.44 4.51
N GLN A 182 -8.19 11.44 3.84
CA GLN A 182 -9.62 11.50 3.54
C GLN A 182 -9.91 10.58 2.35
N TYR A 183 -10.80 9.60 2.56
CA TYR A 183 -11.16 8.65 1.53
C TYR A 183 -12.53 8.89 0.89
N ALA A 184 -13.39 9.69 1.55
CA ALA A 184 -14.69 10.08 1.00
C ALA A 184 -15.11 11.47 1.48
N LYS A 185 -16.12 12.06 0.82
CA LYS A 185 -16.70 13.33 1.25
C LYS A 185 -17.37 13.19 2.63
N GLY A 186 -17.49 14.29 3.39
CA GLY A 186 -18.19 14.32 4.68
C GLY A 186 -17.33 13.87 5.86
N HIS A 187 -16.06 14.29 5.90
CA HIS A 187 -15.13 14.02 7.02
C HIS A 187 -14.85 12.53 7.28
N LYS A 188 -14.86 11.70 6.23
CA LYS A 188 -14.49 10.29 6.31
C LYS A 188 -12.97 10.14 6.13
N TYR A 189 -12.29 9.77 7.21
CA TYR A 189 -10.84 9.64 7.25
C TYR A 189 -10.42 8.19 7.54
N LEU A 190 -9.18 7.87 7.17
CA LEU A 190 -8.46 6.69 7.64
C LEU A 190 -7.24 7.16 8.41
N THR A 191 -6.97 6.51 9.53
CA THR A 191 -5.69 6.61 10.23
C THR A 191 -4.75 5.56 9.69
N LEU A 192 -3.61 5.97 9.14
CA LEU A 192 -2.62 5.07 8.56
C LEU A 192 -1.33 5.11 9.37
N VAL A 193 -0.84 3.93 9.74
CA VAL A 193 0.46 3.80 10.40
C VAL A 193 1.41 3.06 9.47
N TYR A 194 2.55 3.67 9.22
CA TYR A 194 3.59 3.17 8.34
C TYR A 194 4.87 2.86 9.11
N GLN A 195 5.55 1.80 8.74
CA GLN A 195 6.98 1.65 9.02
C GLN A 195 7.74 2.57 8.06
N ILE A 196 8.67 3.37 8.59
CA ILE A 196 9.45 4.35 7.82
C ILE A 196 10.95 4.21 8.05
N ASP A 197 11.41 3.01 8.34
CA ASP A 197 12.82 2.72 8.54
C ASP A 197 13.63 2.93 7.25
N LEU A 198 14.91 3.20 7.38
CA LEU A 198 15.82 3.26 6.25
C LEU A 198 15.83 1.90 5.53
N GLY A 199 15.45 1.90 4.25
CA GLY A 199 15.39 0.70 3.40
C GLY A 199 14.07 -0.08 3.45
N ILE A 200 13.24 0.07 4.48
CA ILE A 200 11.95 -0.63 4.59
C ILE A 200 10.82 0.36 4.87
N THR A 201 9.98 0.56 3.88
CA THR A 201 8.76 1.38 4.04
C THR A 201 7.54 0.54 3.68
N ARG A 202 6.58 0.41 4.61
CA ARG A 202 5.34 -0.36 4.39
C ARG A 202 4.21 0.11 5.29
N LEU A 203 2.99 -0.20 4.89
CA LEU A 203 1.80 0.01 5.70
C LEU A 203 1.73 -1.08 6.79
N LEU A 204 1.61 -0.65 8.03
CA LEU A 204 1.48 -1.53 9.19
C LEU A 204 0.03 -1.66 9.65
N TRP A 205 -0.73 -0.56 9.61
CA TRP A 205 -2.08 -0.49 10.16
C TRP A 205 -2.97 0.47 9.39
N VAL A 206 -4.24 0.10 9.27
CA VAL A 206 -5.32 0.95 8.75
C VAL A 206 -6.41 1.03 9.82
N GLY A 207 -6.62 2.22 10.37
CA GLY A 207 -7.71 2.51 11.29
C GLY A 207 -8.87 3.20 10.58
N LYS A 208 -10.09 2.79 10.88
CA LYS A 208 -11.29 3.47 10.39
C LYS A 208 -11.51 4.74 11.18
N GLU A 209 -11.66 5.85 10.48
CA GLU A 209 -11.86 7.19 11.05
C GLU A 209 -10.62 7.79 11.75
N ARG A 210 -10.72 9.08 12.10
CA ARG A 210 -9.71 9.81 12.86
C ARG A 210 -10.13 9.83 14.33
N THR A 211 -9.94 8.71 15.03
CA THR A 211 -10.31 8.59 16.44
C THR A 211 -9.17 8.04 17.28
N ILE A 212 -9.28 8.21 18.59
CA ILE A 212 -8.34 7.65 19.56
C ILE A 212 -8.34 6.12 19.44
N GLU A 213 -9.52 5.52 19.32
CA GLU A 213 -9.71 4.07 19.24
C GLU A 213 -9.05 3.49 17.99
N SER A 214 -9.13 4.20 16.86
CA SER A 214 -8.50 3.77 15.61
C SER A 214 -6.98 3.68 15.72
N PHE A 215 -6.35 4.63 16.40
CA PHE A 215 -4.91 4.60 16.61
C PHE A 215 -4.51 3.70 17.79
N GLN A 216 -5.32 3.60 18.85
CA GLN A 216 -5.09 2.65 19.93
C GLN A 216 -5.11 1.20 19.43
N GLY A 217 -5.96 0.90 18.44
CA GLY A 217 -6.00 -0.41 17.78
C GLY A 217 -4.65 -0.84 17.18
N PHE A 218 -3.86 0.09 16.67
CA PHE A 218 -2.49 -0.18 16.21
C PHE A 218 -1.61 -0.73 17.33
N PHE A 219 -1.58 -0.07 18.49
CA PHE A 219 -0.76 -0.50 19.64
C PHE A 219 -1.18 -1.87 20.17
N THR A 220 -2.50 -2.12 20.19
CA THR A 220 -3.05 -3.43 20.59
C THR A 220 -2.64 -4.53 19.61
N ALA A 221 -2.73 -4.27 18.30
CA ALA A 221 -2.43 -5.25 17.26
C ALA A 221 -0.92 -5.58 17.15
N MET A 222 -0.05 -4.59 17.40
CA MET A 222 1.41 -4.79 17.33
C MET A 222 1.96 -5.47 18.59
N GLY A 223 1.35 -5.25 19.73
CA GLY A 223 1.79 -5.79 21.01
C GLY A 223 2.97 -5.02 21.62
N LYS A 224 3.12 -5.16 22.94
CA LYS A 224 4.12 -4.40 23.71
C LYS A 224 5.58 -4.66 23.27
N ASP A 225 5.90 -5.90 22.89
CA ASP A 225 7.27 -6.30 22.52
C ASP A 225 7.77 -5.60 21.23
N VAL A 226 6.86 -5.30 20.31
CA VAL A 226 7.20 -4.55 19.10
C VAL A 226 7.24 -3.05 19.39
N ILE A 227 6.23 -2.55 20.11
CA ILE A 227 6.08 -1.13 20.41
C ILE A 227 7.24 -0.58 21.29
N SER A 228 7.70 -1.35 22.26
CA SER A 228 8.81 -0.94 23.15
C SER A 228 10.16 -0.76 22.43
N LYS A 229 10.28 -1.28 21.23
CA LYS A 229 11.51 -1.18 20.42
C LYS A 229 11.51 0.01 19.46
N ILE A 230 10.37 0.71 19.33
CA ILE A 230 10.26 1.87 18.46
C ILE A 230 11.12 3.01 19.03
N VAL A 231 12.04 3.50 18.21
CA VAL A 231 12.97 4.59 18.56
C VAL A 231 12.42 5.95 18.12
N PHE A 232 11.69 5.98 17.00
CA PHE A 232 11.17 7.21 16.42
C PHE A 232 9.70 7.10 16.05
N VAL A 233 8.94 8.14 16.36
CA VAL A 233 7.54 8.30 15.93
C VAL A 233 7.37 9.64 15.23
N CYS A 234 6.88 9.63 13.99
CA CYS A 234 6.55 10.86 13.26
C CYS A 234 5.03 11.01 13.17
N SER A 235 4.48 12.15 13.60
CA SER A 235 3.04 12.43 13.51
C SER A 235 2.75 13.93 13.30
N ASP A 236 1.47 14.26 13.05
CA ASP A 236 1.00 15.64 13.11
C ASP A 236 0.92 16.16 14.56
N MET A 237 0.43 17.40 14.73
CA MET A 237 0.27 18.07 16.04
C MET A 237 -1.13 17.83 16.64
N TRP A 238 -1.83 16.76 16.30
CA TRP A 238 -3.15 16.48 16.85
C TRP A 238 -3.02 15.89 18.26
N GLU A 239 -3.53 16.62 19.26
CA GLU A 239 -3.31 16.29 20.67
C GLU A 239 -3.65 14.84 21.08
N PRO A 240 -4.74 14.21 20.56
CA PRO A 240 -5.00 12.80 20.87
C PRO A 240 -3.88 11.86 20.45
N TYR A 241 -3.22 12.11 19.29
CA TYR A 241 -2.08 11.29 18.87
C TYR A 241 -0.87 11.54 19.76
N LEU A 242 -0.59 12.80 20.11
CA LEU A 242 0.51 13.16 21.00
C LEU A 242 0.38 12.44 22.35
N LYS A 243 -0.85 12.37 22.89
CA LYS A 243 -1.15 11.66 24.14
C LYS A 243 -0.89 10.15 24.00
N LEU A 244 -1.48 9.49 23.00
CA LEU A 244 -1.31 8.05 22.78
C LEU A 244 0.15 7.64 22.54
N ILE A 245 0.90 8.44 21.76
CA ILE A 245 2.32 8.20 21.52
C ILE A 245 3.11 8.29 22.83
N ARG A 246 2.84 9.30 23.66
CA ARG A 246 3.48 9.46 24.97
C ARG A 246 3.18 8.30 25.92
N GLU A 247 1.96 7.78 25.89
CA GLU A 247 1.53 6.67 26.76
C GLU A 247 2.07 5.32 26.31
N ASN A 248 2.18 5.08 24.99
CA ASN A 248 2.57 3.76 24.45
C ASN A 248 4.04 3.68 23.99
N CYS A 249 4.66 4.81 23.62
CA CYS A 249 6.04 4.91 23.11
C CYS A 249 6.84 5.94 23.88
N SER A 250 6.84 5.88 25.23
CA SER A 250 7.47 6.88 26.10
C SER A 250 8.96 7.08 25.83
N GLU A 251 9.67 6.01 25.43
CA GLU A 251 11.10 6.03 25.15
C GLU A 251 11.43 6.48 23.72
N ALA A 252 10.43 6.53 22.85
CA ALA A 252 10.64 6.92 21.46
C ALA A 252 10.78 8.44 21.32
N LEU A 253 11.66 8.87 20.42
CA LEU A 253 11.79 10.26 20.06
C LEU A 253 10.63 10.65 19.12
N HIS A 254 9.68 11.42 19.66
CA HIS A 254 8.52 11.88 18.91
C HIS A 254 8.86 13.13 18.09
N ILE A 255 8.74 13.05 16.78
CA ILE A 255 9.08 14.10 15.80
C ILE A 255 7.79 14.61 15.16
N LEU A 256 7.59 15.92 15.18
CA LEU A 256 6.44 16.51 14.50
C LEU A 256 6.67 16.66 13.00
N ASP A 257 5.62 16.40 12.24
CA ASP A 257 5.64 16.59 10.79
C ASP A 257 5.77 18.08 10.41
N ARG A 258 6.93 18.44 9.85
CA ARG A 258 7.21 19.80 9.40
C ARG A 258 6.26 20.31 8.31
N PHE A 259 5.71 19.40 7.47
CA PHE A 259 4.76 19.80 6.43
C PHE A 259 3.46 20.32 7.03
N HIS A 260 2.98 19.71 8.11
CA HIS A 260 1.81 20.20 8.83
C HIS A 260 2.08 21.56 9.48
N ILE A 261 3.29 21.79 10.00
CA ILE A 261 3.68 23.11 10.53
C ILE A 261 3.64 24.17 9.41
N VAL A 262 4.26 23.90 8.27
CA VAL A 262 4.27 24.81 7.12
C VAL A 262 2.86 25.01 6.54
N ALA A 263 2.06 23.95 6.45
CA ALA A 263 0.67 24.04 5.98
C ALA A 263 -0.19 24.93 6.88
N ASN A 264 -0.06 24.81 8.20
CA ASN A 264 -0.74 25.67 9.16
C ASN A 264 -0.30 27.12 9.03
N MET A 265 0.98 27.37 8.81
CA MET A 265 1.51 28.71 8.57
C MET A 265 0.99 29.32 7.26
N ASN A 266 0.94 28.52 6.18
CA ASN A 266 0.36 28.94 4.91
C ASN A 266 -1.14 29.28 5.06
N LYS A 267 -1.89 28.50 5.83
CA LYS A 267 -3.30 28.77 6.14
C LYS A 267 -3.47 30.07 6.93
N ALA A 268 -2.61 30.31 7.91
CA ALA A 268 -2.62 31.56 8.67
C ALA A 268 -2.33 32.78 7.79
N LEU A 269 -1.33 32.69 6.91
CA LEU A 269 -1.00 33.72 5.93
C LEU A 269 -2.15 33.99 4.95
N ASP A 270 -2.80 32.93 4.42
CA ASP A 270 -3.93 33.10 3.49
C ASP A 270 -5.16 33.71 4.18
N ASN A 271 -5.39 33.44 5.45
CA ASN A 271 -6.43 34.10 6.25
C ASN A 271 -6.15 35.62 6.38
N VAL A 272 -4.91 35.99 6.69
CA VAL A 272 -4.50 37.40 6.76
C VAL A 272 -4.73 38.09 5.41
N ARG A 273 -4.32 37.47 4.30
CA ARG A 273 -4.51 38.00 2.95
C ARG A 273 -5.99 38.16 2.61
N ALA A 274 -6.82 37.15 2.91
CA ALA A 274 -8.25 37.21 2.61
C ALA A 274 -8.97 38.31 3.39
N GLU A 275 -8.66 38.43 4.67
CA GLU A 275 -9.20 39.50 5.55
C GLU A 275 -8.79 40.87 5.05
N GLU A 276 -7.50 41.08 4.75
CA GLU A 276 -6.97 42.34 4.25
C GLU A 276 -7.54 42.73 2.89
N THR A 277 -7.70 41.74 1.97
CA THR A 277 -8.37 41.94 0.67
C THR A 277 -9.83 42.37 0.85
N SER A 278 -10.56 41.75 1.77
CA SER A 278 -11.96 42.07 2.05
C SER A 278 -12.07 43.48 2.63
N ARG A 279 -11.13 43.87 3.51
CA ARG A 279 -11.08 45.21 4.09
C ARG A 279 -10.81 46.26 2.99
N MET A 280 -9.80 46.07 2.14
CA MET A 280 -9.51 46.99 1.03
C MET A 280 -10.70 47.19 0.09
N ARG A 281 -11.44 46.11 -0.19
CA ARG A 281 -12.64 46.18 -1.03
C ARG A 281 -13.74 47.05 -0.34
N ARG A 282 -13.97 46.89 0.94
CA ARG A 282 -14.96 47.67 1.69
C ARG A 282 -14.58 49.15 1.75
N GLU A 283 -13.29 49.44 1.82
CA GLU A 283 -12.72 50.79 1.87
C GLU A 283 -12.56 51.44 0.48
N GLY A 284 -13.00 50.78 -0.61
CA GLY A 284 -12.87 51.31 -1.97
C GLY A 284 -11.43 51.40 -2.48
N ARG A 285 -10.47 50.75 -1.81
CA ARG A 285 -9.04 50.80 -2.20
C ARG A 285 -8.73 49.84 -3.36
N ALA A 286 -7.66 50.18 -4.10
CA ALA A 286 -7.16 49.36 -5.20
C ALA A 286 -6.89 47.90 -4.75
N PRO A 287 -7.26 46.89 -5.55
CA PRO A 287 -7.16 45.47 -5.17
C PRO A 287 -5.72 44.91 -5.34
N ILE A 288 -4.76 45.49 -4.62
CA ILE A 288 -3.33 45.16 -4.67
C ILE A 288 -3.08 43.67 -4.43
N LEU A 289 -3.86 43.03 -3.54
CA LEU A 289 -3.74 41.59 -3.21
C LEU A 289 -4.49 40.66 -4.17
N ARG A 290 -5.04 41.20 -5.28
CA ARG A 290 -5.72 40.36 -6.28
C ARG A 290 -4.74 39.37 -6.92
N LYS A 291 -5.12 38.09 -7.00
CA LYS A 291 -4.30 37.01 -7.56
C LYS A 291 -2.93 36.81 -6.87
N SER A 292 -2.72 37.30 -5.64
CA SER A 292 -1.45 37.18 -4.91
C SER A 292 -1.32 35.86 -4.11
N ARG A 293 -2.39 35.08 -3.96
CA ARG A 293 -2.40 33.86 -3.12
C ARG A 293 -1.21 32.95 -3.39
N TRP A 294 -1.04 32.52 -4.61
CA TRP A 294 0.01 31.57 -4.98
C TRP A 294 1.42 32.17 -5.03
N LEU A 295 1.53 33.50 -5.18
CA LEU A 295 2.80 34.22 -5.02
C LEU A 295 3.33 34.11 -3.58
N LEU A 296 2.43 34.17 -2.60
CA LEU A 296 2.76 34.21 -1.18
C LEU A 296 2.87 32.81 -0.54
N LEU A 297 2.13 31.82 -1.07
CA LEU A 297 2.09 30.47 -0.49
C LEU A 297 3.18 29.54 -1.06
N ARG A 298 3.60 29.75 -2.31
CA ARG A 298 4.72 28.99 -2.91
C ARG A 298 6.05 29.44 -2.30
N ARG A 299 7.04 28.56 -2.35
CA ARG A 299 8.41 28.91 -2.07
C ARG A 299 8.92 29.86 -3.17
N SER A 300 9.73 30.85 -2.81
CA SER A 300 10.29 31.80 -3.78
C SER A 300 11.03 31.11 -4.92
N GLU A 301 11.77 30.06 -4.65
CA GLU A 301 12.50 29.24 -5.63
C GLU A 301 11.61 28.63 -6.73
N ASN A 302 10.33 28.42 -6.44
CA ASN A 302 9.35 27.81 -7.35
C ASN A 302 8.50 28.87 -8.10
N LEU A 303 8.89 30.12 -8.07
CA LEU A 303 8.24 31.21 -8.79
C LEU A 303 8.94 31.45 -10.13
N GLY A 304 8.18 31.69 -11.19
CA GLY A 304 8.73 32.15 -12.47
C GLY A 304 9.13 33.62 -12.43
N ALA A 305 9.87 34.11 -13.43
CA ALA A 305 10.40 35.47 -13.49
C ALA A 305 9.34 36.55 -13.28
N ASP A 306 8.20 36.48 -14.00
CA ASP A 306 7.08 37.42 -13.83
C ASP A 306 6.48 37.38 -12.43
N GLN A 307 6.44 36.21 -11.83
CA GLN A 307 5.92 36.02 -10.47
C GLN A 307 6.89 36.66 -9.45
N HIS A 308 8.20 36.51 -9.64
CA HIS A 308 9.21 37.19 -8.84
C HIS A 308 9.09 38.70 -8.91
N PHE A 309 8.90 39.25 -10.11
CA PHE A 309 8.71 40.69 -10.31
C PHE A 309 7.47 41.18 -9.52
N ARG A 310 6.34 40.48 -9.67
CA ARG A 310 5.10 40.82 -8.96
C ARG A 310 5.23 40.67 -7.46
N LEU A 311 5.95 39.65 -6.95
CA LEU A 311 6.20 39.50 -5.52
C LEU A 311 7.04 40.65 -5.00
N ARG A 312 8.11 41.01 -5.68
CA ARG A 312 8.99 42.15 -5.31
C ARG A 312 8.22 43.47 -5.28
N ASP A 313 7.32 43.70 -6.23
CA ASP A 313 6.46 44.89 -6.21
C ASP A 313 5.51 44.86 -5.01
N LEU A 314 4.87 43.72 -4.72
CA LEU A 314 3.99 43.54 -3.58
C LEU A 314 4.71 43.80 -2.23
N LEU A 315 5.97 43.40 -2.11
CA LEU A 315 6.77 43.58 -0.89
C LEU A 315 7.06 45.05 -0.54
N ARG A 316 6.87 45.99 -1.49
CA ARG A 316 7.03 47.44 -1.23
C ARG A 316 5.87 48.03 -0.39
N TYR A 317 4.74 47.34 -0.33
CA TYR A 317 3.58 47.83 0.41
C TYR A 317 3.63 47.44 1.89
N ASN A 318 3.33 48.35 2.75
CA ASN A 318 3.24 48.11 4.21
C ASN A 318 1.90 47.45 4.60
N LEU A 319 1.72 46.20 4.16
CA LEU A 319 0.52 45.41 4.40
C LEU A 319 0.74 44.39 5.52
N LYS A 320 -0.32 44.06 6.27
CA LYS A 320 -0.28 42.94 7.24
C LYS A 320 0.08 41.63 6.53
N THR A 321 -0.43 41.39 5.31
CA THR A 321 -0.14 40.24 4.46
C THR A 321 1.35 40.15 4.15
N VAL A 322 2.00 41.25 3.77
CA VAL A 322 3.44 41.29 3.49
C VAL A 322 4.24 40.95 4.74
N ARG A 323 3.90 41.53 5.88
CA ARG A 323 4.58 41.22 7.15
C ARG A 323 4.39 39.76 7.56
N ALA A 324 3.18 39.17 7.36
CA ALA A 324 2.93 37.77 7.61
C ALA A 324 3.74 36.85 6.68
N TYR A 325 3.90 37.25 5.41
CA TYR A 325 4.75 36.55 4.45
C TYR A 325 6.22 36.56 4.88
N LEU A 326 6.74 37.71 5.29
CA LEU A 326 8.12 37.81 5.79
C LEU A 326 8.37 36.97 7.05
N LEU A 327 7.39 36.91 7.96
CA LEU A 327 7.47 36.01 9.12
C LEU A 327 7.51 34.54 8.68
N LYS A 328 6.71 34.13 7.67
CA LYS A 328 6.74 32.78 7.11
C LYS A 328 8.09 32.46 6.46
N GLU A 329 8.62 33.37 5.64
CA GLU A 329 9.92 33.17 5.00
C GLU A 329 11.06 33.08 6.04
N ALA A 330 11.06 33.97 7.03
CA ALA A 330 12.04 33.91 8.12
C ALA A 330 11.98 32.57 8.88
N PHE A 331 10.78 32.02 9.09
CA PHE A 331 10.63 30.72 9.76
C PHE A 331 11.28 29.56 9.02
N GLN A 332 11.38 29.62 7.67
CA GLN A 332 12.00 28.53 6.91
C GLN A 332 13.47 28.33 7.31
N GLN A 333 14.16 29.37 7.77
CA GLN A 333 15.54 29.29 8.25
C GLN A 333 15.70 28.34 9.46
N LEU A 334 14.63 28.07 10.22
CA LEU A 334 14.67 27.10 11.30
C LEU A 334 15.24 25.73 10.85
N TRP A 335 14.85 25.28 9.67
CA TRP A 335 15.21 23.95 9.17
C TRP A 335 16.66 23.84 8.70
N GLU A 336 17.38 24.96 8.56
CA GLU A 336 18.80 24.99 8.18
C GLU A 336 19.73 24.67 9.34
N TYR A 337 19.28 24.91 10.59
CA TYR A 337 20.10 24.60 11.76
C TYR A 337 20.35 23.09 11.90
N ASN A 338 21.56 22.74 12.39
CA ASN A 338 21.91 21.36 12.73
C ASN A 338 21.89 21.14 14.28
N SER A 339 22.17 22.18 15.03
CA SER A 339 22.16 22.11 16.50
C SER A 339 20.76 22.35 17.06
N PRO A 340 20.23 21.43 17.89
CA PRO A 340 18.94 21.62 18.59
C PRO A 340 18.93 22.89 19.46
N ALA A 341 20.08 23.23 20.07
CA ALA A 341 20.19 24.43 20.94
C ALA A 341 20.05 25.73 20.13
N TRP A 342 20.72 25.83 18.97
CA TRP A 342 20.60 26.99 18.11
C TRP A 342 19.22 27.07 17.44
N ALA A 343 18.68 25.95 16.98
CA ALA A 343 17.32 25.89 16.48
C ALA A 343 16.29 26.34 17.53
N GLY A 344 16.48 25.95 18.80
CA GLY A 344 15.64 26.39 19.91
C GLY A 344 15.72 27.89 20.16
N LYS A 345 16.92 28.48 20.20
CA LYS A 345 17.10 29.93 20.33
C LYS A 345 16.44 30.67 19.17
N PHE A 346 16.60 30.22 17.96
CA PHE A 346 15.95 30.82 16.79
C PHE A 346 14.42 30.74 16.90
N LEU A 347 13.88 29.58 17.26
CA LEU A 347 12.43 29.38 17.41
C LEU A 347 11.85 30.29 18.48
N ASP A 348 12.51 30.44 19.63
CA ASP A 348 12.08 31.31 20.73
C ASP A 348 12.07 32.77 20.29
N GLU A 349 13.10 33.23 19.58
CA GLU A 349 13.21 34.58 19.05
C GLU A 349 12.15 34.85 17.96
N TRP A 350 11.97 33.93 17.02
CA TRP A 350 10.93 34.05 16.00
C TRP A 350 9.54 34.13 16.62
N CYS A 351 9.25 33.31 17.63
CA CYS A 351 8.00 33.32 18.34
C CYS A 351 7.81 34.67 19.08
N ARG A 352 8.87 35.22 19.70
CA ARG A 352 8.83 36.53 20.39
C ARG A 352 8.49 37.64 19.41
N GLN A 353 9.14 37.72 18.26
CA GLN A 353 8.89 38.68 17.19
C GLN A 353 7.46 38.55 16.66
N THR A 354 7.02 37.32 16.38
CA THR A 354 5.69 37.03 15.85
C THR A 354 4.59 37.48 16.84
N MET A 355 4.78 37.27 18.13
CA MET A 355 3.82 37.71 19.15
C MET A 355 3.68 39.25 19.21
N ARG A 356 4.71 40.00 18.79
CA ARG A 356 4.70 41.50 18.71
C ARG A 356 4.12 42.00 17.37
N SER A 357 3.90 41.16 16.39
CA SER A 357 3.53 41.55 15.01
C SER A 357 2.12 42.17 14.89
N ARG A 358 1.23 42.03 15.89
CA ARG A 358 -0.18 42.40 15.86
C ARG A 358 -0.99 41.68 14.75
N ILE A 359 -0.53 40.49 14.30
CA ILE A 359 -1.17 39.68 13.28
C ILE A 359 -1.70 38.41 13.96
N GLU A 360 -2.99 38.41 14.33
CA GLU A 360 -3.54 37.38 15.21
C GLU A 360 -3.44 35.94 14.63
N PRO A 361 -3.69 35.69 13.34
CA PRO A 361 -3.46 34.34 12.78
C PRO A 361 -2.01 33.85 12.95
N MET A 362 -1.00 34.70 12.79
CA MET A 362 0.41 34.35 12.99
C MET A 362 0.74 34.15 14.47
N LYS A 363 0.15 34.95 15.38
CA LYS A 363 0.30 34.78 16.85
C LYS A 363 -0.24 33.43 17.31
N LYS A 364 -1.34 32.91 16.70
CA LYS A 364 -1.85 31.56 16.96
C LYS A 364 -0.84 30.49 16.61
N ILE A 365 -0.16 30.64 15.47
CA ILE A 365 0.93 29.75 15.09
C ILE A 365 2.07 29.80 16.10
N ALA A 366 2.53 31.00 16.51
CA ALA A 366 3.61 31.12 17.46
C ALA A 366 3.28 30.50 18.84
N ARG A 367 2.02 30.62 19.31
CA ARG A 367 1.57 29.93 20.55
C ARG A 367 1.63 28.42 20.39
N SER A 368 1.11 27.89 19.28
CA SER A 368 1.15 26.46 18.99
C SER A 368 2.59 25.92 18.93
N LEU A 369 3.49 26.62 18.25
CA LEU A 369 4.90 26.21 18.17
C LEU A 369 5.61 26.24 19.53
N ARG A 370 5.30 27.21 20.38
CA ARG A 370 5.81 27.25 21.76
C ARG A 370 5.35 26.06 22.60
N ASN A 371 4.08 25.70 22.48
CA ASN A 371 3.52 24.55 23.22
C ASN A 371 4.16 23.23 22.80
N HIS A 372 4.61 23.12 21.54
CA HIS A 372 5.20 21.91 20.98
C HIS A 372 6.72 22.03 20.76
N ARG A 373 7.38 23.01 21.43
CA ARG A 373 8.79 23.35 21.25
C ARG A 373 9.71 22.13 21.28
N GLU A 374 9.61 21.31 22.32
CA GLU A 374 10.48 20.13 22.48
C GLU A 374 10.28 19.10 21.37
N LEU A 375 9.04 18.85 20.95
CA LEU A 375 8.72 17.94 19.86
C LEU A 375 9.27 18.45 18.52
N ILE A 376 9.27 19.77 18.30
CA ILE A 376 9.88 20.39 17.11
C ILE A 376 11.41 20.20 17.14
N LEU A 377 12.04 20.36 18.30
CA LEU A 377 13.48 20.22 18.47
C LEU A 377 13.94 18.75 18.31
N ASN A 378 13.06 17.78 18.50
CA ASN A 378 13.36 16.38 18.27
C ASN A 378 13.77 16.09 16.82
N TYR A 379 13.30 16.84 15.83
CA TYR A 379 13.77 16.74 14.46
C TYR A 379 15.30 16.93 14.32
N PHE A 380 15.85 17.89 15.09
CA PHE A 380 17.29 18.17 15.13
C PHE A 380 18.05 17.16 15.97
N ARG A 381 17.47 16.67 17.09
CA ARG A 381 18.01 15.58 17.91
C ARG A 381 18.12 14.28 17.11
N ALA A 382 17.16 14.00 16.22
CA ALA A 382 17.17 12.90 15.27
C ALA A 382 18.13 13.14 14.08
N GLN A 383 18.97 14.17 14.11
CA GLN A 383 19.94 14.50 13.05
C GLN A 383 19.31 14.62 11.65
N LYS A 384 18.04 15.01 11.59
CA LYS A 384 17.25 15.12 10.34
C LYS A 384 17.12 13.80 9.56
N LEU A 385 17.46 12.64 10.15
CA LEU A 385 17.44 11.33 9.49
C LEU A 385 16.06 10.90 9.04
N LEU A 386 15.04 11.34 9.76
CA LEU A 386 13.65 11.02 9.46
C LEU A 386 12.91 12.28 9.02
N SER A 387 12.29 12.20 7.86
CA SER A 387 11.40 13.24 7.36
C SER A 387 10.03 12.64 7.11
N SER A 388 8.99 13.42 7.38
CA SER A 388 7.60 13.13 6.99
C SER A 388 7.40 12.99 5.47
N GLY A 389 8.39 13.34 4.66
CA GLY A 389 8.33 13.15 3.20
C GLY A 389 8.09 11.70 2.78
N VAL A 390 8.57 10.74 3.58
CA VAL A 390 8.29 9.30 3.37
C VAL A 390 6.80 9.02 3.59
N VAL A 391 6.23 9.55 4.68
CA VAL A 391 4.79 9.40 5.01
C VAL A 391 3.93 10.06 3.94
N GLU A 392 4.26 11.26 3.50
CA GLU A 392 3.56 11.94 2.40
C GLU A 392 3.63 11.15 1.09
N GLY A 393 4.80 10.60 0.76
CA GLY A 393 4.97 9.72 -0.40
C GLY A 393 4.10 8.48 -0.34
N LEU A 394 3.99 7.84 0.83
CA LEU A 394 3.12 6.67 1.07
C LEU A 394 1.64 7.06 1.02
N ASN A 395 1.26 8.20 1.58
CA ASN A 395 -0.10 8.73 1.48
C ASN A 395 -0.50 9.05 0.03
N ASN A 396 0.43 9.55 -0.78
CA ASN A 396 0.18 9.76 -2.20
C ASN A 396 -0.05 8.44 -2.93
N LYS A 397 0.71 7.39 -2.63
CA LYS A 397 0.46 6.03 -3.15
C LYS A 397 -0.90 5.48 -2.70
N ALA A 398 -1.28 5.68 -1.43
CA ALA A 398 -2.60 5.31 -0.92
C ALA A 398 -3.72 6.02 -1.68
N LYS A 399 -3.60 7.34 -1.90
CA LYS A 399 -4.55 8.13 -2.71
C LYS A 399 -4.61 7.65 -4.17
N VAL A 400 -3.48 7.26 -4.78
CA VAL A 400 -3.45 6.67 -6.12
C VAL A 400 -4.19 5.33 -6.14
N THR A 401 -3.96 4.46 -5.15
CA THR A 401 -4.68 3.19 -5.01
C THR A 401 -6.19 3.40 -4.97
N MET A 402 -6.66 4.37 -4.18
CA MET A 402 -8.08 4.72 -4.10
C MET A 402 -8.64 5.25 -5.42
N ARG A 403 -7.90 6.13 -6.11
CA ARG A 403 -8.35 6.75 -7.37
C ARG A 403 -8.38 5.78 -8.54
N LYS A 404 -7.42 4.85 -8.61
CA LYS A 404 -7.31 3.82 -9.65
C LYS A 404 -8.57 2.96 -9.76
N SER A 405 -9.26 2.72 -8.65
CA SER A 405 -10.50 1.96 -8.59
C SER A 405 -11.77 2.84 -8.63
N TYR A 406 -11.64 4.13 -8.95
CA TYR A 406 -12.75 5.11 -8.86
C TYR A 406 -13.40 5.16 -7.46
N GLY A 407 -12.67 4.76 -6.43
CA GLY A 407 -13.13 4.60 -5.05
C GLY A 407 -13.58 3.19 -4.72
N PHE A 408 -13.70 2.92 -3.44
CA PHE A 408 -14.19 1.65 -2.91
C PHE A 408 -15.52 1.88 -2.17
N ARG A 409 -16.47 0.97 -2.33
CA ARG A 409 -17.82 1.14 -1.75
C ARG A 409 -17.83 0.96 -0.24
N THR A 410 -16.99 0.08 0.28
CA THR A 410 -16.95 -0.27 1.70
C THR A 410 -15.55 -0.15 2.27
N TYR A 411 -15.47 0.09 3.59
CA TYR A 411 -14.20 0.18 4.31
C TYR A 411 -13.37 -1.12 4.21
N PRO A 412 -13.91 -2.34 4.42
CA PRO A 412 -13.11 -3.55 4.35
C PRO A 412 -12.43 -3.76 2.99
N VAL A 413 -13.12 -3.45 1.90
CA VAL A 413 -12.56 -3.54 0.54
C VAL A 413 -11.42 -2.54 0.34
N LEU A 414 -11.59 -1.32 0.86
CA LEU A 414 -10.54 -0.29 0.82
C LEU A 414 -9.33 -0.69 1.65
N GLU A 415 -9.53 -1.19 2.85
CA GLU A 415 -8.48 -1.69 3.74
C GLU A 415 -7.65 -2.78 3.08
N LEU A 416 -8.31 -3.80 2.50
CA LEU A 416 -7.66 -4.85 1.71
C LEU A 416 -6.81 -4.27 0.57
N ALA A 417 -7.34 -3.33 -0.20
CA ALA A 417 -6.64 -2.71 -1.32
C ALA A 417 -5.39 -1.94 -0.85
N LEU A 418 -5.45 -1.28 0.30
CA LEU A 418 -4.32 -0.56 0.88
C LEU A 418 -3.23 -1.52 1.36
N TYR A 419 -3.59 -2.58 2.11
CA TYR A 419 -2.63 -3.61 2.50
C TYR A 419 -2.01 -4.31 1.29
N HIS A 420 -2.82 -4.64 0.28
CA HIS A 420 -2.34 -5.26 -0.95
C HIS A 420 -1.30 -4.41 -1.68
N SER A 421 -1.51 -3.09 -1.74
CA SER A 421 -0.64 -2.17 -2.48
C SER A 421 0.57 -1.69 -1.68
N LEU A 422 0.42 -1.50 -0.36
CA LEU A 422 1.39 -0.81 0.49
C LEU A 422 1.95 -1.67 1.62
N GLY A 423 1.32 -2.80 1.95
CA GLY A 423 1.69 -3.63 3.10
C GLY A 423 3.01 -4.38 2.93
N LYS A 424 3.50 -4.56 1.69
CA LYS A 424 4.66 -5.43 1.39
C LYS A 424 4.53 -6.78 2.10
N LEU A 425 3.35 -7.35 2.04
CA LEU A 425 3.03 -8.61 2.67
C LEU A 425 3.74 -9.76 1.95
N PRO A 426 4.13 -10.82 2.67
CA PRO A 426 4.57 -12.05 2.04
C PRO A 426 3.46 -12.65 1.20
N GLU A 427 3.81 -13.41 0.18
CA GLU A 427 2.88 -14.09 -0.69
C GLU A 427 2.94 -15.59 -0.42
N PRO A 428 1.82 -16.32 -0.63
CA PRO A 428 1.85 -17.78 -0.58
C PRO A 428 2.90 -18.35 -1.52
N ASP A 429 3.51 -19.46 -1.12
CA ASP A 429 4.48 -20.16 -1.96
C ASP A 429 3.89 -20.50 -3.32
N SER A 430 4.60 -20.15 -4.35
CA SER A 430 4.26 -20.49 -5.74
C SER A 430 5.29 -21.46 -6.27
N THR A 431 4.81 -22.49 -6.99
CA THR A 431 5.68 -23.44 -7.66
C THR A 431 6.40 -22.86 -8.88
N HIS A 432 6.05 -21.63 -9.25
CA HIS A 432 6.60 -20.93 -10.40
C HIS A 432 6.52 -19.41 -10.20
N ASP A 433 7.63 -18.70 -10.44
CA ASP A 433 7.66 -17.24 -10.47
C ASP A 433 7.14 -16.74 -11.83
N PHE A 434 6.07 -15.95 -11.77
CA PHE A 434 5.41 -15.44 -12.96
C PHE A 434 6.00 -14.14 -13.49
N PHE A 435 6.82 -13.45 -12.67
CA PHE A 435 7.40 -12.15 -13.01
C PHE A 435 8.75 -11.94 -12.32
#